data_7d8e391450c8cf56aa16167dd5d2081e
#
_entry.id   7d8e391450c8cf56aa16167dd5d2081e
#
_cell.length_a   1.000
_cell.length_b   1.000
_cell.length_c   1.000
_cell.angle_alpha   90.00
_cell.angle_beta   90.00
_cell.angle_gamma   90.00
#
_symmetry.space_group_name_H-M   'P 1'
#
loop_
_entity.id
_entity.type
_entity.pdbx_description
1 polymer ?
#
loop_
_entity_poly.entity_id
_entity_poly.type
_entity_poly.pdbx_seq_one_letter_code
_entity_poly.pdbx_strand_id
1 'polypeptide(L)'
;MKTLYLPASDPQTCDAAAKILREGGLVAIPTETVYGLGANGLDEAAVAKIFIAKGRPQDNPLILHVADPIQMELFAHDIPAAAYLLAEKFWPGPLTIILPAKDIVPKRTTGGLSTVGIRCPDNETTREIIRLAGVPVAAPSANNSGKPSTVTAQHVLHDHDGKINAVVDGGHCRVGVESTIVDLTERPPRLLRPGGITPEQLKEVLGELTVDESVTAEIDPNKVAKAPGMKYLHYAPQAPVVIISGSREKAADYIRHFYQPGERVMCFEEELELYEGCDPIAYGREDDVATLSAGLFDVLRELDKPDIPRVYARCPVGGGLAFAVQNRLKKAAGFHIIDAEEIE
;
A
#
# COMPACT_ATOMS: atom_id res chain seq x y z
N MET A 1 10.15 15.81 19.70
CA MET A 1 11.27 15.59 18.72
C MET A 1 10.85 16.28 17.42
N LYS A 2 11.79 16.86 16.67
CA LYS A 2 11.48 17.42 15.33
C LYS A 2 11.86 16.35 14.30
N THR A 3 10.97 16.03 13.38
CA THR A 3 11.26 15.11 12.26
C THR A 3 12.21 15.80 11.27
N LEU A 4 13.31 15.12 10.91
CA LEU A 4 14.25 15.62 9.91
C LEU A 4 13.64 15.43 8.51
N TYR A 5 13.72 16.45 7.67
CA TYR A 5 13.38 16.37 6.26
C TYR A 5 14.67 16.22 5.45
N LEU A 6 14.79 15.12 4.72
CA LEU A 6 16.01 14.72 4.00
C LEU A 6 15.68 14.61 2.49
N PRO A 7 16.00 15.62 1.67
CA PRO A 7 15.80 15.53 0.22
C PRO A 7 16.67 14.44 -0.39
N ALA A 8 16.11 13.58 -1.24
CA ALA A 8 16.89 12.52 -1.92
C ALA A 8 17.98 13.08 -2.85
N SER A 9 17.90 14.35 -3.25
CA SER A 9 18.92 15.04 -4.04
C SER A 9 20.15 15.47 -3.24
N ASP A 10 20.06 15.48 -1.90
CA ASP A 10 21.24 15.77 -1.05
C ASP A 10 22.10 14.51 -0.92
N PRO A 11 23.39 14.56 -1.30
CA PRO A 11 24.29 13.40 -1.24
C PRO A 11 24.48 12.82 0.18
N GLN A 12 24.19 13.56 1.25
CA GLN A 12 24.31 13.09 2.63
C GLN A 12 23.05 12.37 3.12
N THR A 13 21.94 12.41 2.39
CA THR A 13 20.65 11.85 2.80
C THR A 13 20.73 10.36 3.10
N CYS A 14 21.35 9.57 2.21
CA CYS A 14 21.43 8.12 2.39
C CYS A 14 22.24 7.74 3.63
N ASP A 15 23.37 8.40 3.87
CA ASP A 15 24.19 8.15 5.08
C ASP A 15 23.45 8.54 6.36
N ALA A 16 22.79 9.70 6.37
CA ALA A 16 22.01 10.17 7.51
C ALA A 16 20.87 9.23 7.85
N ALA A 17 20.08 8.82 6.85
CA ALA A 17 18.97 7.88 7.01
C ALA A 17 19.45 6.50 7.47
N ALA A 18 20.52 5.97 6.86
CA ALA A 18 21.13 4.70 7.23
C ALA A 18 21.64 4.69 8.68
N LYS A 19 22.27 5.78 9.11
CA LYS A 19 22.72 5.95 10.51
C LYS A 19 21.55 5.87 11.48
N ILE A 20 20.45 6.59 11.20
CA ILE A 20 19.25 6.58 12.04
C ILE A 20 18.69 5.15 12.16
N LEU A 21 18.62 4.40 11.06
CA LEU A 21 18.13 3.02 11.05
C LEU A 21 19.02 2.09 11.88
N ARG A 22 20.37 2.22 11.75
CA ARG A 22 21.33 1.44 12.55
C ARG A 22 21.21 1.71 14.05
N GLU A 23 20.88 2.95 14.42
CA GLU A 23 20.70 3.39 15.81
C GLU A 23 19.30 3.06 16.35
N GLY A 24 18.50 2.28 15.61
CA GLY A 24 17.15 1.86 16.00
C GLY A 24 16.10 2.98 15.91
N GLY A 25 16.34 4.02 15.12
CA GLY A 25 15.38 5.08 14.82
C GLY A 25 14.41 4.69 13.72
N LEU A 26 13.43 5.58 13.47
CA LEU A 26 12.42 5.45 12.40
C LEU A 26 12.71 6.42 11.27
N VAL A 27 12.73 5.92 10.03
CA VAL A 27 12.86 6.72 8.82
C VAL A 27 11.75 6.37 7.86
N ALA A 28 10.98 7.36 7.42
CA ALA A 28 10.09 7.15 6.30
C ALA A 28 10.89 7.20 5.00
N ILE A 29 10.78 6.14 4.20
CA ILE A 29 11.55 5.93 2.96
C ILE A 29 10.62 5.96 1.74
N PRO A 30 11.03 6.59 0.62
CA PRO A 30 10.27 6.58 -0.63
C PRO A 30 10.37 5.20 -1.30
N THR A 31 9.30 4.76 -1.93
CA THR A 31 9.32 3.62 -2.86
C THR A 31 8.54 3.96 -4.12
N GLU A 32 8.61 3.10 -5.14
CA GLU A 32 7.79 3.25 -6.34
C GLU A 32 6.29 3.07 -6.07
N THR A 33 5.93 2.40 -4.96
CA THR A 33 4.54 2.09 -4.58
C THR A 33 3.93 3.15 -3.67
N VAL A 34 4.33 3.17 -2.41
CA VAL A 34 3.93 4.14 -1.36
C VAL A 34 5.14 4.37 -0.45
N TYR A 35 5.13 5.45 0.33
CA TYR A 35 6.15 5.64 1.37
C TYR A 35 6.06 4.55 2.43
N GLY A 36 7.19 4.00 2.84
CA GLY A 36 7.32 3.03 3.91
C GLY A 36 7.84 3.64 5.20
N LEU A 37 7.23 3.34 6.35
CA LEU A 37 7.80 3.71 7.65
C LEU A 37 8.80 2.64 8.09
N GLY A 38 10.09 2.93 7.91
CA GLY A 38 11.19 1.99 8.05
C GLY A 38 11.82 1.96 9.44
N ALA A 39 12.18 0.77 9.88
CA ALA A 39 13.06 0.50 11.01
C ALA A 39 14.00 -0.67 10.70
N ASN A 40 15.07 -0.86 11.48
CA ASN A 40 15.87 -2.07 11.42
C ASN A 40 15.00 -3.30 11.67
N GLY A 41 14.80 -4.13 10.64
CA GLY A 41 13.90 -5.28 10.67
C GLY A 41 14.35 -6.42 11.56
N LEU A 42 15.61 -6.41 12.01
CA LEU A 42 16.19 -7.40 12.93
C LEU A 42 16.26 -6.92 14.40
N ASP A 43 15.82 -5.68 14.66
CA ASP A 43 15.76 -5.11 16.02
C ASP A 43 14.29 -5.01 16.48
N GLU A 44 13.89 -5.88 17.39
CA GLU A 44 12.53 -5.89 17.96
C GLU A 44 12.13 -4.56 18.62
N ALA A 45 13.08 -3.86 19.24
CA ALA A 45 12.82 -2.59 19.88
C ALA A 45 12.60 -1.47 18.86
N ALA A 46 13.35 -1.48 17.75
CA ALA A 46 13.15 -0.56 16.64
C ALA A 46 11.82 -0.82 15.92
N VAL A 47 11.51 -2.09 15.64
CA VAL A 47 10.25 -2.51 15.03
C VAL A 47 9.05 -2.13 15.90
N ALA A 48 9.15 -2.25 17.24
CA ALA A 48 8.09 -1.84 18.16
C ALA A 48 7.70 -0.36 18.00
N LYS A 49 8.66 0.51 17.69
CA LYS A 49 8.41 1.95 17.48
C LYS A 49 7.51 2.20 16.27
N ILE A 50 7.58 1.36 15.21
CA ILE A 50 6.66 1.45 14.06
C ILE A 50 5.21 1.31 14.50
N PHE A 51 4.91 0.28 15.30
CA PHE A 51 3.55 0.02 15.79
C PHE A 51 3.04 1.17 16.66
N ILE A 52 3.90 1.73 17.52
CA ILE A 52 3.57 2.88 18.36
C ILE A 52 3.30 4.12 17.51
N ALA A 53 4.20 4.47 16.59
CA ALA A 53 4.08 5.67 15.76
C ALA A 53 2.81 5.66 14.91
N LYS A 54 2.44 4.49 14.37
CA LYS A 54 1.27 4.32 13.51
C LYS A 54 -0.05 4.07 14.25
N GLY A 55 -0.03 3.71 15.54
CA GLY A 55 -1.20 3.14 16.21
C GLY A 55 -1.63 1.80 15.59
N ARG A 56 -0.67 0.97 15.14
CA ARG A 56 -0.92 -0.27 14.40
C ARG A 56 -1.04 -1.47 15.35
N PRO A 57 -1.99 -2.40 15.11
CA PRO A 57 -2.05 -3.68 15.82
C PRO A 57 -0.77 -4.51 15.60
N GLN A 58 -0.27 -5.14 16.68
CA GLN A 58 1.03 -5.85 16.68
C GLN A 58 0.99 -7.22 16.02
N ASP A 59 -0.19 -7.78 15.79
CA ASP A 59 -0.44 -9.07 15.09
C ASP A 59 -0.42 -8.93 13.55
N ASN A 60 -0.19 -7.73 13.04
CA ASN A 60 -0.18 -7.44 11.60
C ASN A 60 1.28 -7.43 11.09
N PRO A 61 1.74 -8.47 10.34
CA PRO A 61 3.14 -8.63 9.97
C PRO A 61 3.66 -7.45 9.15
N LEU A 62 4.99 -7.31 9.10
CA LEU A 62 5.70 -6.30 8.32
C LEU A 62 6.43 -6.95 7.15
N ILE A 63 6.72 -6.17 6.12
CA ILE A 63 7.52 -6.59 4.96
C ILE A 63 8.96 -6.15 5.18
N LEU A 64 9.91 -7.09 5.03
CA LEU A 64 11.34 -6.80 4.99
C LEU A 64 11.74 -6.28 3.61
N HIS A 65 12.28 -5.08 3.55
CA HIS A 65 12.85 -4.51 2.34
C HIS A 65 14.35 -4.78 2.29
N VAL A 66 14.81 -5.28 1.15
CA VAL A 66 16.20 -5.62 0.86
C VAL A 66 16.75 -4.78 -0.29
N ALA A 67 18.07 -4.59 -0.34
CA ALA A 67 18.71 -3.81 -1.40
C ALA A 67 18.94 -4.64 -2.67
N ASP A 68 19.16 -5.93 -2.51
CA ASP A 68 19.45 -6.87 -3.59
C ASP A 68 18.60 -8.13 -3.48
N PRO A 69 18.11 -8.70 -4.61
CA PRO A 69 17.25 -9.89 -4.60
C PRO A 69 17.84 -11.11 -3.87
N ILE A 70 19.15 -11.33 -3.98
CA ILE A 70 19.83 -12.46 -3.35
C ILE A 70 19.76 -12.42 -1.81
N GLN A 71 19.54 -11.23 -1.22
CA GLN A 71 19.46 -11.07 0.23
C GLN A 71 18.23 -11.80 0.83
N MET A 72 17.25 -12.23 0.01
CA MET A 72 16.15 -13.06 0.53
C MET A 72 16.67 -14.34 1.20
N GLU A 73 17.81 -14.89 0.76
CA GLU A 73 18.44 -16.07 1.34
C GLU A 73 18.95 -15.85 2.77
N LEU A 74 19.17 -14.60 3.19
CA LEU A 74 19.58 -14.29 4.56
C LEU A 74 18.42 -14.44 5.56
N PHE A 75 17.17 -14.25 5.10
CA PHE A 75 15.99 -14.11 5.97
C PHE A 75 14.96 -15.23 5.79
N ALA A 76 15.07 -16.01 4.69
CA ALA A 76 14.18 -17.13 4.39
C ALA A 76 14.93 -18.45 4.22
N HIS A 77 14.25 -19.56 4.48
CA HIS A 77 14.72 -20.91 4.19
C HIS A 77 13.74 -21.65 3.25
N ASP A 78 14.14 -22.82 2.74
CA ASP A 78 13.32 -23.63 1.82
C ASP A 78 12.73 -22.81 0.65
N ILE A 79 13.56 -21.92 0.08
CA ILE A 79 13.16 -20.99 -0.98
C ILE A 79 12.90 -21.78 -2.27
N PRO A 80 11.64 -21.80 -2.78
CA PRO A 80 11.34 -22.53 -4.00
C PRO A 80 11.92 -21.83 -5.24
N ALA A 81 12.20 -22.59 -6.31
CA ALA A 81 12.69 -22.04 -7.58
C ALA A 81 11.79 -20.90 -8.14
N ALA A 82 10.48 -21.01 -7.91
CA ALA A 82 9.52 -19.97 -8.28
C ALA A 82 9.84 -18.59 -7.67
N ALA A 83 10.41 -18.54 -6.45
CA ALA A 83 10.79 -17.26 -5.82
C ALA A 83 11.93 -16.59 -6.59
N TYR A 84 12.91 -17.34 -7.05
CA TYR A 84 14.01 -16.80 -7.86
C TYR A 84 13.54 -16.31 -9.23
N LEU A 85 12.64 -17.07 -9.88
CA LEU A 85 12.05 -16.65 -11.17
C LEU A 85 11.22 -15.37 -11.02
N LEU A 86 10.44 -15.24 -9.94
CA LEU A 86 9.70 -14.02 -9.65
C LEU A 86 10.62 -12.84 -9.35
N ALA A 87 11.68 -13.07 -8.57
CA ALA A 87 12.68 -12.06 -8.24
C ALA A 87 13.44 -11.59 -9.49
N GLU A 88 13.85 -12.51 -10.37
CA GLU A 88 14.52 -12.17 -11.62
C GLU A 88 13.64 -11.31 -12.54
N LYS A 89 12.33 -11.64 -12.62
CA LYS A 89 11.41 -10.93 -13.53
C LYS A 89 10.89 -9.61 -12.96
N PHE A 90 10.70 -9.50 -11.63
CA PHE A 90 9.94 -8.42 -11.03
C PHE A 90 10.69 -7.64 -9.92
N TRP A 91 11.91 -7.98 -9.57
CA TRP A 91 12.74 -7.22 -8.65
C TRP A 91 13.96 -6.62 -9.35
N PRO A 92 14.29 -5.38 -9.01
CA PRO A 92 13.61 -4.46 -8.10
C PRO A 92 12.21 -4.08 -8.60
N GLY A 93 11.20 -4.08 -7.70
CA GLY A 93 9.84 -3.75 -8.13
C GLY A 93 8.74 -3.96 -7.08
N PRO A 94 7.48 -3.76 -7.52
CA PRO A 94 6.32 -3.74 -6.64
C PRO A 94 5.77 -5.14 -6.31
N LEU A 95 6.66 -6.11 -6.04
CA LEU A 95 6.31 -7.49 -5.65
C LEU A 95 6.87 -7.81 -4.27
N THR A 96 6.02 -8.35 -3.40
CA THR A 96 6.40 -8.97 -2.12
C THR A 96 6.17 -10.46 -2.21
N ILE A 97 7.19 -11.25 -1.85
CA ILE A 97 7.15 -12.70 -1.83
C ILE A 97 7.13 -13.17 -0.37
N ILE A 98 6.14 -13.98 0.02
CA ILE A 98 6.09 -14.59 1.35
C ILE A 98 6.78 -15.96 1.28
N LEU A 99 7.72 -16.15 2.21
CA LEU A 99 8.59 -17.33 2.33
C LEU A 99 8.66 -17.78 3.79
N PRO A 100 9.07 -19.05 4.07
CA PRO A 100 9.37 -19.48 5.43
C PRO A 100 10.50 -18.66 6.05
N ALA A 101 10.26 -18.10 7.24
CA ALA A 101 11.18 -17.20 7.91
C ALA A 101 12.30 -17.97 8.64
N LYS A 102 13.55 -17.50 8.51
CA LYS A 102 14.64 -17.93 9.39
C LYS A 102 14.49 -17.34 10.79
N ASP A 103 15.08 -18.02 11.79
CA ASP A 103 15.01 -17.62 13.20
C ASP A 103 15.67 -16.25 13.48
N ILE A 104 16.52 -15.75 12.60
CA ILE A 104 17.12 -14.41 12.70
C ILE A 104 16.06 -13.30 12.57
N VAL A 105 14.90 -13.59 11.94
CA VAL A 105 13.82 -12.62 11.78
C VAL A 105 12.98 -12.58 13.05
N PRO A 106 12.92 -11.45 13.76
CA PRO A 106 12.18 -11.34 15.01
C PRO A 106 10.68 -11.63 14.85
N LYS A 107 10.08 -12.24 15.86
CA LYS A 107 8.63 -12.52 15.88
C LYS A 107 7.78 -11.26 15.76
N ARG A 108 8.25 -10.13 16.25
CA ARG A 108 7.57 -8.85 16.08
C ARG A 108 7.51 -8.41 14.63
N THR A 109 8.54 -8.67 13.84
CA THR A 109 8.57 -8.39 12.40
C THR A 109 7.61 -9.28 11.63
N THR A 110 7.54 -10.56 11.99
CA THR A 110 6.64 -11.52 11.34
C THR A 110 5.20 -11.49 11.87
N GLY A 111 4.91 -10.67 12.90
CA GLY A 111 3.60 -10.71 13.58
C GLY A 111 3.33 -12.04 14.28
N GLY A 112 4.39 -12.78 14.68
CA GLY A 112 4.31 -14.11 15.31
C GLY A 112 4.21 -15.27 14.32
N LEU A 113 4.15 -15.00 13.01
CA LEU A 113 4.08 -16.04 11.97
C LEU A 113 5.43 -16.76 11.80
N SER A 114 5.39 -17.95 11.16
CA SER A 114 6.55 -18.69 10.69
C SER A 114 7.03 -18.25 9.30
N THR A 115 6.41 -17.22 8.73
CA THR A 115 6.67 -16.70 7.39
C THR A 115 7.08 -15.24 7.44
N VAL A 116 7.80 -14.79 6.41
CA VAL A 116 8.20 -13.39 6.23
C VAL A 116 7.92 -12.94 4.81
N GLY A 117 7.36 -11.74 4.66
CA GLY A 117 7.27 -11.07 3.36
C GLY A 117 8.56 -10.32 3.06
N ILE A 118 9.16 -10.56 1.89
CA ILE A 118 10.40 -9.91 1.46
C ILE A 118 10.14 -9.16 0.16
N ARG A 119 10.75 -8.00 -0.01
CA ARG A 119 10.65 -7.17 -1.20
C ARG A 119 11.96 -6.43 -1.49
N CYS A 120 12.34 -6.35 -2.77
CA CYS A 120 13.39 -5.46 -3.25
C CYS A 120 12.70 -4.29 -4.00
N PRO A 121 12.61 -3.07 -3.42
CA PRO A 121 11.85 -1.96 -4.02
C PRO A 121 12.59 -1.34 -5.21
N ASP A 122 11.84 -0.87 -6.22
CA ASP A 122 12.39 -0.11 -7.37
C ASP A 122 12.53 1.38 -7.01
N ASN A 123 13.41 1.66 -6.05
CA ASN A 123 13.80 3.00 -5.66
C ASN A 123 15.27 2.98 -5.22
N GLU A 124 16.14 3.61 -6.01
CA GLU A 124 17.59 3.53 -5.78
C GLU A 124 18.00 4.18 -4.46
N THR A 125 17.41 5.34 -4.10
CA THR A 125 17.69 6.01 -2.80
C THR A 125 17.40 5.06 -1.64
N THR A 126 16.26 4.36 -1.67
CA THR A 126 15.90 3.41 -0.61
C THR A 126 16.82 2.19 -0.59
N ARG A 127 17.19 1.64 -1.75
CA ARG A 127 18.14 0.52 -1.80
C ARG A 127 19.52 0.94 -1.29
N GLU A 128 19.97 2.15 -1.61
CA GLU A 128 21.24 2.67 -1.09
C GLU A 128 21.21 2.87 0.42
N ILE A 129 20.13 3.41 0.97
CA ILE A 129 19.92 3.51 2.42
C ILE A 129 20.02 2.12 3.08
N ILE A 130 19.39 1.08 2.49
CA ILE A 130 19.44 -0.29 3.01
C ILE A 130 20.87 -0.85 2.96
N ARG A 131 21.60 -0.63 1.85
CA ARG A 131 23.01 -1.06 1.73
C ARG A 131 23.89 -0.41 2.79
N LEU A 132 23.79 0.91 2.93
CA LEU A 132 24.56 1.68 3.91
C LEU A 132 24.17 1.34 5.36
N ALA A 133 22.89 1.04 5.60
CA ALA A 133 22.44 0.58 6.92
C ALA A 133 22.98 -0.80 7.27
N GLY A 134 23.24 -1.66 6.29
CA GLY A 134 23.73 -3.03 6.49
C GLY A 134 22.72 -3.98 7.15
N VAL A 135 21.44 -3.57 7.19
CA VAL A 135 20.33 -4.34 7.78
C VAL A 135 19.10 -4.26 6.87
N PRO A 136 18.23 -5.29 6.86
CA PRO A 136 16.96 -5.20 6.15
C PRO A 136 16.04 -4.20 6.84
N VAL A 137 15.23 -3.50 6.08
CA VAL A 137 14.30 -2.51 6.62
C VAL A 137 12.88 -3.07 6.68
N ALA A 138 12.35 -3.26 7.88
CA ALA A 138 10.95 -3.57 8.05
C ALA A 138 10.14 -2.28 7.83
N ALA A 139 9.24 -2.29 6.83
CA ALA A 139 8.47 -1.09 6.51
C ALA A 139 7.03 -1.42 6.06
N PRO A 140 6.01 -1.11 6.87
CA PRO A 140 4.65 -0.92 6.39
C PRO A 140 4.53 0.45 5.69
N SER A 141 3.39 0.73 5.03
CA SER A 141 3.10 2.09 4.53
C SER A 141 3.22 3.15 5.63
N ALA A 142 3.62 4.38 5.30
CA ALA A 142 3.95 5.42 6.28
C ALA A 142 2.77 6.30 6.69
N ASN A 143 1.54 5.79 6.68
CA ASN A 143 0.32 6.47 7.17
C ASN A 143 -0.02 6.07 8.61
N ASN A 144 -0.83 6.85 9.32
CA ASN A 144 -1.53 6.39 10.52
C ASN A 144 -2.40 5.18 10.20
N SER A 145 -2.51 4.20 11.11
CA SER A 145 -3.24 2.94 10.85
C SER A 145 -4.70 3.22 10.46
N GLY A 146 -5.19 2.53 9.42
CA GLY A 146 -6.54 2.69 8.88
C GLY A 146 -6.70 3.79 7.84
N LYS A 147 -5.85 4.82 7.84
CA LYS A 147 -5.91 5.98 6.94
C LYS A 147 -5.36 5.67 5.53
N PRO A 148 -5.67 6.50 4.51
CA PRO A 148 -5.12 6.35 3.18
C PRO A 148 -3.58 6.38 3.19
N SER A 149 -2.95 5.54 2.35
CA SER A 149 -1.49 5.44 2.31
C SER A 149 -0.83 6.75 1.86
N THR A 150 0.46 6.89 2.16
CA THR A 150 1.24 8.10 1.86
C THR A 150 2.01 7.91 0.56
N VAL A 151 1.83 8.81 -0.40
CA VAL A 151 2.51 8.79 -1.71
C VAL A 151 3.48 9.96 -1.92
N THR A 152 3.56 10.87 -0.94
CA THR A 152 4.51 11.99 -0.89
C THR A 152 5.11 12.12 0.51
N ALA A 153 6.27 12.80 0.63
CA ALA A 153 6.88 13.14 1.91
C ALA A 153 5.98 14.05 2.76
N GLN A 154 5.22 14.94 2.13
CA GLN A 154 4.27 15.84 2.79
C GLN A 154 3.15 15.07 3.48
N HIS A 155 2.63 14.00 2.83
CA HIS A 155 1.66 13.10 3.45
C HIS A 155 2.23 12.43 4.71
N VAL A 156 3.50 12.02 4.66
CA VAL A 156 4.18 11.44 5.83
C VAL A 156 4.32 12.46 6.96
N LEU A 157 4.76 13.68 6.66
CA LEU A 157 4.87 14.74 7.67
C LEU A 157 3.52 15.09 8.30
N HIS A 158 2.45 15.13 7.51
CA HIS A 158 1.10 15.34 8.03
C HIS A 158 0.74 14.31 9.12
N ASP A 159 1.09 13.03 8.92
CA ASP A 159 0.73 11.94 9.84
C ASP A 159 1.73 11.80 11.01
N HIS A 160 3.03 12.08 10.77
CA HIS A 160 4.11 11.64 11.65
C HIS A 160 5.13 12.72 12.04
N ASP A 161 4.90 14.00 11.74
CA ASP A 161 5.83 15.04 12.23
C ASP A 161 5.91 15.01 13.77
N GLY A 162 7.13 15.07 14.28
CA GLY A 162 7.42 14.96 15.70
C GLY A 162 7.35 13.55 16.29
N LYS A 163 6.90 12.52 15.53
CA LYS A 163 6.78 11.13 15.98
C LYS A 163 7.89 10.21 15.46
N ILE A 164 8.53 10.58 14.35
CA ILE A 164 9.59 9.79 13.69
C ILE A 164 10.86 10.61 13.55
N ASN A 165 12.01 9.93 13.33
CA ASN A 165 13.30 10.61 13.28
C ASN A 165 13.50 11.40 11.98
N ALA A 166 13.15 10.81 10.84
CA ALA A 166 13.33 11.45 9.54
C ALA A 166 12.30 10.98 8.50
N VAL A 167 12.11 11.81 7.48
CA VAL A 167 11.48 11.46 6.21
C VAL A 167 12.45 11.77 5.08
N VAL A 168 12.67 10.80 4.20
CA VAL A 168 13.43 10.99 2.96
C VAL A 168 12.47 11.39 1.86
N ASP A 169 12.66 12.58 1.27
CA ASP A 169 11.81 13.02 0.16
C ASP A 169 12.39 12.56 -1.18
N GLY A 170 11.78 11.53 -1.75
CA GLY A 170 12.05 11.00 -3.08
C GLY A 170 11.00 11.40 -4.13
N GLY A 171 10.16 12.40 -3.83
CA GLY A 171 9.07 12.83 -4.69
C GLY A 171 7.83 11.96 -4.59
N HIS A 172 6.95 12.06 -5.58
CA HIS A 172 5.70 11.31 -5.66
C HIS A 172 5.94 9.84 -6.07
N CYS A 173 5.21 8.91 -5.46
CA CYS A 173 5.31 7.49 -5.78
C CYS A 173 4.66 7.18 -7.15
N ARG A 174 5.43 6.54 -8.04
CA ARG A 174 5.02 6.30 -9.44
C ARG A 174 3.83 5.34 -9.59
N VAL A 175 3.78 4.28 -8.76
CA VAL A 175 2.71 3.26 -8.83
C VAL A 175 1.48 3.67 -8.02
N GLY A 176 1.68 4.29 -6.87
CA GLY A 176 0.62 4.88 -6.03
C GLY A 176 -0.19 3.89 -5.19
N VAL A 177 -0.12 2.58 -5.44
CA VAL A 177 -0.72 1.53 -4.61
C VAL A 177 0.35 0.59 -4.09
N GLU A 178 0.11 -0.08 -2.95
CA GLU A 178 1.08 -0.98 -2.33
C GLU A 178 1.41 -2.19 -3.22
N SER A 179 2.55 -2.83 -2.95
CA SER A 179 3.05 -4.00 -3.66
C SER A 179 2.04 -5.14 -3.73
N THR A 180 2.08 -5.88 -4.83
CA THR A 180 1.47 -7.21 -4.94
C THR A 180 2.11 -8.13 -3.90
N ILE A 181 1.31 -8.97 -3.23
CA ILE A 181 1.80 -9.97 -2.27
C ILE A 181 1.39 -11.35 -2.72
N VAL A 182 2.38 -12.21 -2.95
CA VAL A 182 2.19 -13.63 -3.28
C VAL A 182 2.77 -14.52 -2.19
N ASP A 183 2.01 -15.51 -1.74
CA ASP A 183 2.43 -16.52 -0.78
C ASP A 183 2.88 -17.77 -1.54
N LEU A 184 4.17 -18.11 -1.41
CA LEU A 184 4.78 -19.30 -2.00
C LEU A 184 4.91 -20.47 -1.00
N THR A 185 4.42 -20.30 0.22
CA THR A 185 4.41 -21.37 1.23
C THR A 185 3.25 -22.34 1.06
N GLU A 186 2.28 -22.00 0.20
CA GLU A 186 1.13 -22.81 -0.16
C GLU A 186 1.23 -23.35 -1.60
N ARG A 187 0.50 -24.40 -1.90
CA ARG A 187 0.37 -24.95 -3.26
C ARG A 187 -1.10 -25.17 -3.59
N PRO A 188 -1.61 -24.60 -4.69
CA PRO A 188 -0.93 -23.63 -5.56
C PRO A 188 -0.58 -22.30 -4.83
N PRO A 189 0.38 -21.52 -5.35
CA PRO A 189 0.69 -20.17 -4.82
C PRO A 189 -0.54 -19.30 -4.70
N ARG A 190 -0.57 -18.42 -3.68
CA ARG A 190 -1.75 -17.62 -3.38
C ARG A 190 -1.48 -16.13 -3.43
N LEU A 191 -2.29 -15.38 -4.18
CA LEU A 191 -2.32 -13.92 -4.17
C LEU A 191 -3.04 -13.43 -2.91
N LEU A 192 -2.32 -12.74 -2.03
CA LEU A 192 -2.88 -12.19 -0.80
C LEU A 192 -3.25 -10.70 -0.94
N ARG A 193 -2.64 -9.98 -1.87
CA ARG A 193 -2.93 -8.58 -2.15
C ARG A 193 -2.59 -8.24 -3.60
N PRO A 194 -3.52 -7.74 -4.40
CA PRO A 194 -3.21 -7.22 -5.74
C PRO A 194 -2.46 -5.89 -5.63
N GLY A 195 -1.59 -5.59 -6.60
CA GLY A 195 -0.76 -4.38 -6.66
C GLY A 195 -0.20 -4.19 -8.06
N GLY A 196 0.99 -3.55 -8.14
CA GLY A 196 1.61 -3.19 -9.41
C GLY A 196 2.00 -4.39 -10.32
N ILE A 197 2.20 -5.58 -9.75
CA ILE A 197 2.34 -6.82 -10.54
C ILE A 197 0.98 -7.51 -10.58
N THR A 198 0.49 -7.77 -11.79
CA THR A 198 -0.87 -8.27 -11.99
C THR A 198 -0.98 -9.79 -11.79
N PRO A 199 -2.18 -10.32 -11.50
CA PRO A 199 -2.40 -11.77 -11.40
C PRO A 199 -2.00 -12.52 -12.67
N GLU A 200 -2.21 -11.91 -13.84
CA GLU A 200 -1.86 -12.46 -15.15
C GLU A 200 -0.34 -12.61 -15.27
N GLN A 201 0.42 -11.58 -14.92
CA GLN A 201 1.90 -11.59 -14.92
C GLN A 201 2.45 -12.65 -13.94
N LEU A 202 1.83 -12.80 -12.77
CA LEU A 202 2.22 -13.85 -11.82
C LEU A 202 1.95 -15.25 -12.40
N LYS A 203 0.81 -15.48 -13.04
CA LYS A 203 0.46 -16.77 -13.67
C LYS A 203 1.41 -17.14 -14.79
N GLU A 204 1.92 -16.18 -15.57
CA GLU A 204 2.92 -16.45 -16.60
C GLU A 204 4.19 -17.12 -16.03
N VAL A 205 4.58 -16.78 -14.80
CA VAL A 205 5.77 -17.34 -14.13
C VAL A 205 5.44 -18.61 -13.34
N LEU A 206 4.30 -18.60 -12.65
CA LEU A 206 3.93 -19.64 -11.68
C LEU A 206 3.14 -20.79 -12.30
N GLY A 207 2.51 -20.58 -13.46
CA GLY A 207 1.55 -21.49 -14.08
C GLY A 207 0.18 -21.43 -13.40
N GLU A 208 0.14 -21.67 -12.09
CA GLU A 208 -1.09 -21.66 -11.29
C GLU A 208 -1.02 -20.57 -10.21
N LEU A 209 -2.17 -19.95 -9.92
CA LEU A 209 -2.31 -18.94 -8.87
C LEU A 209 -3.74 -18.95 -8.34
N THR A 210 -3.92 -19.05 -7.03
CA THR A 210 -5.20 -18.81 -6.37
C THR A 210 -5.27 -17.40 -5.84
N VAL A 211 -6.48 -16.88 -5.67
CA VAL A 211 -6.72 -15.54 -5.05
C VAL A 211 -7.33 -15.76 -3.68
N ASP A 212 -6.77 -15.11 -2.66
CA ASP A 212 -7.31 -15.21 -1.30
C ASP A 212 -8.66 -14.49 -1.21
N GLU A 213 -9.59 -15.02 -0.43
CA GLU A 213 -10.92 -14.44 -0.22
C GLU A 213 -10.86 -12.98 0.26
N SER A 214 -9.84 -12.64 1.05
CA SER A 214 -9.61 -11.29 1.58
C SER A 214 -9.38 -10.22 0.52
N VAL A 215 -9.11 -10.62 -0.70
CA VAL A 215 -8.92 -9.71 -1.84
C VAL A 215 -10.25 -9.18 -2.33
N THR A 216 -11.30 -9.99 -2.29
CA THR A 216 -12.61 -9.69 -2.92
C THR A 216 -13.75 -9.45 -1.95
N ALA A 217 -13.62 -9.87 -0.71
CA ALA A 217 -14.67 -9.81 0.31
C ALA A 217 -14.14 -9.29 1.66
N GLU A 218 -15.06 -8.87 2.51
CA GLU A 218 -14.78 -8.61 3.92
C GLU A 218 -14.31 -9.89 4.62
N ILE A 219 -13.31 -9.77 5.50
CA ILE A 219 -12.75 -10.91 6.22
C ILE A 219 -13.34 -10.99 7.61
N ASP A 220 -13.54 -12.22 8.08
CA ASP A 220 -13.77 -12.50 9.51
C ASP A 220 -12.65 -11.87 10.36
N PRO A 221 -12.99 -10.98 11.31
CA PRO A 221 -12.01 -10.33 12.19
C PRO A 221 -11.14 -11.31 13.00
N ASN A 222 -11.57 -12.57 13.14
CA ASN A 222 -10.85 -13.62 13.86
C ASN A 222 -9.83 -14.37 12.99
N LYS A 223 -9.83 -14.19 11.66
CA LYS A 223 -8.81 -14.79 10.77
C LYS A 223 -7.43 -14.17 11.02
N VAL A 224 -6.40 -15.02 11.03
CA VAL A 224 -5.00 -14.57 11.12
C VAL A 224 -4.58 -13.90 9.82
N ALA A 225 -4.11 -12.66 9.91
CA ALA A 225 -3.61 -11.95 8.74
C ALA A 225 -2.20 -12.44 8.38
N LYS A 226 -2.04 -13.07 7.21
CA LYS A 226 -0.74 -13.52 6.70
C LYS A 226 0.07 -12.39 6.06
N ALA A 227 -0.57 -11.27 5.73
CA ALA A 227 0.04 -10.12 5.07
C ALA A 227 -0.61 -8.81 5.50
N PRO A 228 0.11 -7.66 5.34
CA PRO A 228 -0.48 -6.34 5.56
C PRO A 228 -1.66 -6.07 4.62
N GLY A 229 -2.73 -5.44 5.15
CA GLY A 229 -3.90 -5.06 4.36
C GLY A 229 -4.99 -6.12 4.26
N MET A 230 -4.89 -7.26 4.97
CA MET A 230 -5.90 -8.32 4.92
C MET A 230 -7.05 -8.11 5.93
N LYS A 231 -6.79 -7.74 7.18
CA LYS A 231 -7.71 -7.96 8.30
C LYS A 231 -8.52 -6.74 8.76
N TYR A 232 -7.97 -5.55 8.70
CA TYR A 232 -8.57 -4.35 9.30
C TYR A 232 -9.19 -3.44 8.26
N LEU A 233 -10.05 -2.51 8.68
CA LEU A 233 -10.46 -1.40 7.82
C LEU A 233 -9.19 -0.64 7.40
N HIS A 234 -9.00 -0.50 6.12
CA HIS A 234 -7.82 0.13 5.54
C HIS A 234 -8.21 1.21 4.55
N TYR A 235 -7.34 2.21 4.42
CA TYR A 235 -7.41 3.25 3.41
C TYR A 235 -8.61 4.20 3.55
N ALA A 236 -9.38 4.10 4.64
CA ALA A 236 -10.60 4.87 4.81
C ALA A 236 -10.29 6.32 5.23
N PRO A 237 -10.74 7.33 4.48
CA PRO A 237 -10.79 8.70 4.96
C PRO A 237 -11.82 8.83 6.10
N GLN A 238 -11.88 9.98 6.76
CA GLN A 238 -12.90 10.27 7.76
C GLN A 238 -14.30 10.37 7.14
N ALA A 239 -14.37 10.95 5.95
CA ALA A 239 -15.60 11.01 5.17
C ALA A 239 -16.01 9.59 4.71
N PRO A 240 -17.26 9.17 4.96
CA PRO A 240 -17.77 7.89 4.46
C PRO A 240 -17.72 7.83 2.93
N VAL A 241 -17.11 6.78 2.39
CA VAL A 241 -17.04 6.54 0.93
C VAL A 241 -18.10 5.55 0.52
N VAL A 242 -18.83 5.85 -0.55
CA VAL A 242 -19.81 4.98 -1.19
C VAL A 242 -19.44 4.82 -2.65
N ILE A 243 -19.23 3.58 -3.10
CA ILE A 243 -18.94 3.31 -4.51
C ILE A 243 -20.25 3.25 -5.29
N ILE A 244 -20.34 4.00 -6.38
CA ILE A 244 -21.47 3.94 -7.31
C ILE A 244 -21.01 3.21 -8.57
N SER A 245 -21.55 2.00 -8.78
CA SER A 245 -21.32 1.18 -9.96
C SER A 245 -22.42 1.42 -11.02
N GLY A 246 -22.21 0.87 -12.21
CA GLY A 246 -23.10 1.06 -13.37
C GLY A 246 -22.49 1.96 -14.45
N SER A 247 -23.23 2.16 -15.54
CA SER A 247 -22.83 3.04 -16.64
C SER A 247 -22.59 4.47 -16.17
N ARG A 248 -21.86 5.26 -16.95
CA ARG A 248 -21.55 6.66 -16.62
C ARG A 248 -22.83 7.48 -16.41
N GLU A 249 -23.79 7.29 -17.30
CA GLU A 249 -25.08 8.00 -17.29
C GLU A 249 -25.89 7.64 -16.05
N LYS A 250 -26.06 6.36 -15.76
CA LYS A 250 -26.84 5.88 -14.59
C LYS A 250 -26.20 6.31 -13.26
N ALA A 251 -24.89 6.19 -13.15
CA ALA A 251 -24.16 6.64 -11.98
C ALA A 251 -24.28 8.17 -11.79
N ALA A 252 -24.20 8.95 -12.88
CA ALA A 252 -24.36 10.39 -12.82
C ALA A 252 -25.79 10.80 -12.43
N ASP A 253 -26.80 10.15 -12.98
CA ASP A 253 -28.19 10.40 -12.62
C ASP A 253 -28.46 10.09 -11.14
N TYR A 254 -27.94 8.95 -10.65
CA TYR A 254 -28.03 8.58 -9.24
C TYR A 254 -27.38 9.62 -8.34
N ILE A 255 -26.09 9.97 -8.60
CA ILE A 255 -25.34 10.91 -7.77
C ILE A 255 -26.01 12.27 -7.77
N ARG A 256 -26.39 12.82 -8.93
CA ARG A 256 -27.08 14.12 -9.02
C ARG A 256 -28.41 14.14 -8.27
N HIS A 257 -29.14 13.02 -8.27
CA HIS A 257 -30.43 12.91 -7.57
C HIS A 257 -30.27 12.93 -6.03
N PHE A 258 -29.25 12.24 -5.52
CA PHE A 258 -29.04 12.06 -4.08
C PHE A 258 -28.00 12.99 -3.45
N TYR A 259 -27.26 13.74 -4.26
CA TYR A 259 -26.22 14.67 -3.79
C TYR A 259 -26.78 15.73 -2.85
N GLN A 260 -26.07 15.97 -1.74
CA GLN A 260 -26.34 17.04 -0.81
C GLN A 260 -25.17 18.03 -0.75
N PRO A 261 -25.40 19.33 -0.51
CA PRO A 261 -24.32 20.32 -0.39
C PRO A 261 -23.27 19.91 0.66
N GLY A 262 -21.99 19.99 0.28
CA GLY A 262 -20.87 19.60 1.11
C GLY A 262 -20.39 18.17 0.91
N GLU A 263 -21.14 17.32 0.23
CA GLU A 263 -20.67 16.02 -0.24
C GLU A 263 -19.66 16.20 -1.38
N ARG A 264 -18.93 15.14 -1.74
CA ARG A 264 -17.91 15.17 -2.81
C ARG A 264 -18.11 13.99 -3.76
N VAL A 265 -17.70 14.16 -5.01
CA VAL A 265 -17.70 13.11 -6.02
C VAL A 265 -16.28 12.83 -6.48
N MET A 266 -15.74 11.65 -6.15
CA MET A 266 -14.47 11.14 -6.64
C MET A 266 -14.71 10.35 -7.93
N CYS A 267 -14.25 10.86 -9.09
CA CYS A 267 -14.59 10.31 -10.40
C CYS A 267 -13.38 10.22 -11.33
N PHE A 268 -13.61 9.75 -12.55
CA PHE A 268 -12.62 9.77 -13.62
C PHE A 268 -12.56 11.18 -14.27
N GLU A 269 -11.44 11.54 -14.90
CA GLU A 269 -11.31 12.82 -15.59
C GLU A 269 -12.39 13.00 -16.66
N GLU A 270 -12.75 11.94 -17.37
CA GLU A 270 -13.75 11.91 -18.43
C GLU A 270 -15.19 12.10 -17.93
N GLU A 271 -15.40 12.05 -16.61
CA GLU A 271 -16.73 12.17 -15.99
C GLU A 271 -16.93 13.53 -15.29
N LEU A 272 -15.92 14.40 -15.20
CA LEU A 272 -15.99 15.67 -14.45
C LEU A 272 -17.21 16.53 -14.84
N GLU A 273 -17.49 16.67 -16.14
CA GLU A 273 -18.62 17.45 -16.66
C GLU A 273 -19.98 16.85 -16.26
N LEU A 274 -20.06 15.52 -16.08
CA LEU A 274 -21.29 14.84 -15.67
C LEU A 274 -21.69 15.19 -14.22
N TYR A 275 -20.75 15.60 -13.40
CA TYR A 275 -20.94 15.93 -11.99
C TYR A 275 -20.83 17.44 -11.69
N GLU A 276 -21.01 18.30 -12.72
CA GLU A 276 -21.04 19.76 -12.51
C GLU A 276 -22.07 20.14 -11.45
N GLY A 277 -21.66 20.91 -10.44
CA GLY A 277 -22.49 21.26 -9.29
C GLY A 277 -22.47 20.26 -8.12
N CYS A 278 -21.77 19.14 -8.24
CA CYS A 278 -21.61 18.13 -7.18
C CYS A 278 -20.19 18.07 -6.58
N ASP A 279 -19.41 19.13 -6.68
CA ASP A 279 -18.02 19.20 -6.19
C ASP A 279 -17.14 17.99 -6.60
N PRO A 280 -16.98 17.71 -7.94
CA PRO A 280 -16.21 16.58 -8.40
C PRO A 280 -14.71 16.79 -8.23
N ILE A 281 -14.00 15.68 -8.00
CA ILE A 281 -12.54 15.60 -8.01
C ILE A 281 -12.12 14.35 -8.80
N ALA A 282 -11.29 14.55 -9.82
CA ALA A 282 -10.76 13.43 -10.58
C ALA A 282 -9.53 12.82 -9.88
N TYR A 283 -9.44 11.49 -9.90
CA TYR A 283 -8.27 10.77 -9.39
C TYR A 283 -7.45 10.08 -10.49
N GLY A 284 -7.80 10.32 -11.75
CA GLY A 284 -7.10 9.87 -12.96
C GLY A 284 -8.06 9.59 -14.11
N ARG A 285 -7.53 9.01 -15.17
CA ARG A 285 -8.25 8.69 -16.39
C ARG A 285 -8.75 7.24 -16.39
N GLU A 286 -9.97 7.01 -16.83
CA GLU A 286 -10.54 5.67 -16.92
C GLU A 286 -9.80 4.81 -17.97
N ASP A 287 -9.38 5.42 -19.08
CA ASP A 287 -8.62 4.77 -20.16
C ASP A 287 -7.13 4.55 -19.84
N ASP A 288 -6.61 5.17 -18.77
CA ASP A 288 -5.23 5.00 -18.28
C ASP A 288 -5.20 4.67 -16.77
N VAL A 289 -5.34 3.39 -16.48
CA VAL A 289 -5.38 2.88 -15.08
C VAL A 289 -4.14 3.23 -14.26
N ALA A 290 -3.00 3.50 -14.90
CA ALA A 290 -1.79 3.93 -14.18
C ALA A 290 -2.00 5.28 -13.49
N THR A 291 -2.74 6.20 -14.13
CA THR A 291 -3.10 7.49 -13.53
C THR A 291 -4.05 7.32 -12.35
N LEU A 292 -5.04 6.42 -12.46
CA LEU A 292 -5.95 6.08 -11.37
C LEU A 292 -5.20 5.50 -10.16
N SER A 293 -4.23 4.62 -10.42
CA SER A 293 -3.41 4.03 -9.38
C SER A 293 -2.56 5.09 -8.66
N ALA A 294 -1.93 5.99 -9.41
CA ALA A 294 -1.10 7.06 -8.88
C ALA A 294 -1.90 8.09 -8.07
N GLY A 295 -3.09 8.49 -8.57
CA GLY A 295 -3.91 9.54 -7.95
C GLY A 295 -4.83 9.08 -6.82
N LEU A 296 -5.05 7.76 -6.66
CA LEU A 296 -6.01 7.21 -5.71
C LEU A 296 -5.82 7.74 -4.28
N PHE A 297 -4.62 7.61 -3.73
CA PHE A 297 -4.35 8.01 -2.35
C PHE A 297 -4.19 9.52 -2.19
N ASP A 298 -3.78 10.26 -3.23
CA ASP A 298 -3.78 11.73 -3.19
C ASP A 298 -5.20 12.24 -2.95
N VAL A 299 -6.15 11.77 -3.76
CA VAL A 299 -7.55 12.20 -3.65
C VAL A 299 -8.20 11.69 -2.37
N LEU A 300 -7.99 10.42 -1.97
CA LEU A 300 -8.52 9.94 -0.69
C LEU A 300 -7.97 10.73 0.51
N ARG A 301 -6.73 11.23 0.44
CA ARG A 301 -6.15 12.09 1.49
C ARG A 301 -6.69 13.52 1.44
N GLU A 302 -6.96 14.06 0.26
CA GLU A 302 -7.64 15.35 0.12
C GLU A 302 -9.05 15.31 0.72
N LEU A 303 -9.72 14.16 0.58
CA LEU A 303 -11.05 13.90 1.12
C LEU A 303 -11.07 13.41 2.58
N ASP A 304 -9.90 13.23 3.22
CA ASP A 304 -9.80 12.84 4.65
C ASP A 304 -10.09 14.03 5.59
N LYS A 305 -11.29 14.58 5.49
CA LYS A 305 -11.74 15.74 6.26
C LYS A 305 -13.03 15.42 7.00
N PRO A 306 -13.18 15.85 8.28
CA PRO A 306 -14.36 15.54 9.09
C PRO A 306 -15.62 16.33 8.68
N ASP A 307 -15.47 17.41 7.92
CA ASP A 307 -16.54 18.28 7.43
C ASP A 307 -17.16 17.80 6.11
N ILE A 308 -16.63 16.75 5.49
CA ILE A 308 -17.23 16.12 4.32
C ILE A 308 -18.22 15.03 4.78
N PRO A 309 -19.54 15.21 4.53
CA PRO A 309 -20.54 14.26 5.02
C PRO A 309 -20.47 12.88 4.33
N ARG A 310 -20.10 12.87 3.02
CA ARG A 310 -20.03 11.67 2.18
C ARG A 310 -19.19 11.92 0.93
N VAL A 311 -18.57 10.85 0.45
CA VAL A 311 -17.89 10.79 -0.85
C VAL A 311 -18.56 9.72 -1.71
N TYR A 312 -19.13 10.10 -2.84
CA TYR A 312 -19.49 9.17 -3.89
C TYR A 312 -18.24 8.89 -4.73
N ALA A 313 -17.93 7.63 -4.98
CA ALA A 313 -16.73 7.24 -5.70
C ALA A 313 -17.04 6.39 -6.92
N ARG A 314 -16.48 6.75 -8.06
CA ARG A 314 -16.44 5.89 -9.24
C ARG A 314 -15.28 4.90 -9.12
N CYS A 315 -15.49 3.65 -9.49
CA CYS A 315 -14.54 2.57 -9.36
C CYS A 315 -14.26 1.95 -10.74
N PRO A 316 -12.98 1.80 -11.16
CA PRO A 316 -12.69 1.21 -12.46
C PRO A 316 -13.13 -0.25 -12.48
N VAL A 317 -13.42 -0.77 -13.68
CA VAL A 317 -13.74 -2.19 -13.91
C VAL A 317 -12.58 -2.89 -14.59
N GLY A 318 -12.53 -4.23 -14.53
CA GLY A 318 -11.55 -5.04 -15.24
C GLY A 318 -10.47 -5.66 -14.33
N GLY A 319 -9.49 -6.31 -14.97
CA GLY A 319 -8.36 -7.00 -14.36
C GLY A 319 -7.09 -6.15 -14.29
N GLY A 320 -5.95 -6.80 -14.17
CA GLY A 320 -4.66 -6.13 -14.18
C GLY A 320 -4.50 -5.15 -13.01
N LEU A 321 -3.96 -3.94 -13.30
CA LEU A 321 -3.77 -2.89 -12.28
C LEU A 321 -5.12 -2.33 -11.77
N ALA A 322 -6.18 -2.33 -12.59
CA ALA A 322 -7.51 -1.91 -12.15
C ALA A 322 -8.00 -2.75 -10.97
N PHE A 323 -7.68 -4.03 -10.92
CA PHE A 323 -8.02 -4.91 -9.80
C PHE A 323 -7.38 -4.45 -8.48
N ALA A 324 -6.16 -3.89 -8.52
CA ALA A 324 -5.54 -3.31 -7.33
C ALA A 324 -6.24 -2.02 -6.87
N VAL A 325 -6.59 -1.13 -7.81
CA VAL A 325 -7.35 0.11 -7.51
C VAL A 325 -8.70 -0.24 -6.90
N GLN A 326 -9.45 -1.17 -7.53
CA GLN A 326 -10.73 -1.67 -7.00
C GLN A 326 -10.59 -2.20 -5.56
N ASN A 327 -9.59 -3.03 -5.30
CA ASN A 327 -9.36 -3.60 -3.97
C ASN A 327 -9.16 -2.51 -2.91
N ARG A 328 -8.38 -1.45 -3.22
CA ARG A 328 -8.13 -0.34 -2.29
C ARG A 328 -9.38 0.49 -2.07
N LEU A 329 -10.10 0.82 -3.13
CA LEU A 329 -11.30 1.65 -3.05
C LEU A 329 -12.45 0.91 -2.34
N LYS A 330 -12.66 -0.38 -2.63
CA LYS A 330 -13.65 -1.22 -1.92
C LYS A 330 -13.36 -1.28 -0.41
N LYS A 331 -12.08 -1.42 -0.02
CA LYS A 331 -11.69 -1.40 1.39
C LYS A 331 -11.83 -0.02 2.02
N ALA A 332 -11.55 1.07 1.29
CA ALA A 332 -11.80 2.44 1.77
C ALA A 332 -13.30 2.72 2.00
N ALA A 333 -14.15 2.13 1.16
CA ALA A 333 -15.61 2.23 1.25
C ALA A 333 -16.24 1.22 2.24
N GLY A 334 -15.43 0.35 2.91
CA GLY A 334 -15.98 -0.72 3.75
C GLY A 334 -16.93 -1.63 2.96
N PHE A 335 -16.66 -1.86 1.68
CA PHE A 335 -17.49 -2.62 0.73
C PHE A 335 -18.90 -2.06 0.53
N HIS A 336 -19.13 -0.79 0.86
CA HIS A 336 -20.40 -0.12 0.58
C HIS A 336 -20.46 0.26 -0.91
N ILE A 337 -21.20 -0.53 -1.68
CA ILE A 337 -21.38 -0.38 -3.12
C ILE A 337 -22.87 -0.28 -3.43
N ILE A 338 -23.25 0.69 -4.25
CA ILE A 338 -24.61 0.84 -4.78
C ILE A 338 -24.54 0.65 -6.29
N ASP A 339 -25.36 -0.24 -6.81
CA ASP A 339 -25.49 -0.44 -8.26
C ASP A 339 -26.60 0.48 -8.81
N ALA A 340 -26.18 1.48 -9.59
CA ALA A 340 -27.08 2.44 -10.18
C ALA A 340 -27.95 1.84 -11.31
N GLU A 341 -27.60 0.65 -11.85
CA GLU A 341 -28.46 -0.04 -12.82
C GLU A 341 -29.69 -0.69 -12.19
N GLU A 342 -29.63 -1.01 -10.89
CA GLU A 342 -30.74 -1.65 -10.16
C GLU A 342 -31.71 -0.66 -9.55
N ILE A 343 -31.50 0.65 -9.74
CA ILE A 343 -32.34 1.71 -9.16
C ILE A 343 -33.20 2.31 -10.26
N GLU A 344 -34.53 2.22 -10.10
CA GLU A 344 -35.54 2.78 -11.01
C GLU A 344 -35.68 4.30 -10.88
#